data_6bfdf21fd0b00c8af096373798eb3b7b
#
_entry.id   6bfdf21fd0b00c8af096373798eb3b7b
#
_cell.length_a   1.000
_cell.length_b   1.000
_cell.length_c   1.000
_cell.angle_alpha   90.00
_cell.angle_beta   90.00
_cell.angle_gamma   90.00
#
_symmetry.space_group_name_H-M   'P 1'
#
loop_
_entity.id
_entity.type
_entity.pdbx_description
1 polymer ?
#
loop_
_entity_poly.entity_id
_entity_poly.type
_entity_poly.pdbx_seq_one_letter_code
_entity_poly.pdbx_strand_id
1 'polypeptide(L)'
;ESGAGDDTVIGDNGNAEFNETAILTRIETTAPTIGGSDTISTGQGTDIVLGGYDTDTIHTYDTSNTSDSTENDSDKVIGDNGKVTFENDGSISVFATTNAGTGAKDEIYTGNGGDIIAGGDGDDEIYACVISSSSTCNGNDQSRDIVLGDNGQATFDTHGILRKFISSDYGHESTLEANAAYTDTIHTGGGDDIIIGGIQADIIESGAGDDTVIGDNGNAEFDIPSWLDIDVQLKTPSDGLFTSADEWSIAADGNLTVFTFNDILPAIHREMAQSIRD
;
A
#
# COMPACT_ATOMS: atom_id res chain seq x y z
N GLU A 1 -20.37 7.67 7.68
CA GLU A 1 -20.03 8.20 6.33
C GLU A 1 -19.28 9.52 6.48
N SER A 2 -18.12 9.67 5.85
CA SER A 2 -17.36 10.93 5.81
C SER A 2 -17.59 11.71 4.50
N GLY A 3 -17.80 11.04 3.39
CA GLY A 3 -18.23 11.65 2.14
C GLY A 3 -17.11 11.73 1.12
N ALA A 4 -16.96 12.85 0.41
CA ALA A 4 -15.95 13.03 -0.60
C ALA A 4 -14.77 13.86 -0.09
N GLY A 5 -13.57 13.47 -0.45
CA GLY A 5 -12.29 14.09 -0.06
C GLY A 5 -11.44 13.09 0.71
N ASP A 6 -10.18 13.38 0.87
CA ASP A 6 -9.21 12.49 1.53
C ASP A 6 -9.50 12.41 3.04
N ASP A 7 -10.13 11.33 3.45
CA ASP A 7 -10.58 11.11 4.82
C ASP A 7 -9.60 10.23 5.63
N THR A 8 -9.58 10.44 6.93
CA THR A 8 -8.79 9.61 7.85
C THR A 8 -9.69 9.12 8.97
N VAL A 9 -9.93 7.82 9.04
CA VAL A 9 -10.90 7.20 9.95
C VAL A 9 -10.23 6.12 10.79
N ILE A 10 -10.58 6.08 12.06
CA ILE A 10 -10.31 4.97 12.96
C ILE A 10 -11.66 4.56 13.55
N GLY A 11 -12.07 3.30 13.37
CA GLY A 11 -13.34 2.77 13.87
C GLY A 11 -13.40 2.81 15.38
N ASP A 12 -12.37 2.34 16.01
CA ASP A 12 -12.28 2.24 17.47
C ASP A 12 -11.41 3.33 18.10
N ASN A 13 -10.50 2.92 18.97
CA ASN A 13 -9.60 3.79 19.71
C ASN A 13 -8.32 4.03 18.95
N GLY A 14 -7.92 5.27 18.78
CA GLY A 14 -6.70 5.56 18.05
C GLY A 14 -6.09 6.92 18.33
N ASN A 15 -4.98 7.16 17.65
CA ASN A 15 -4.21 8.39 17.71
C ASN A 15 -3.79 8.81 16.29
N ALA A 16 -3.90 10.09 16.00
CA ALA A 16 -3.38 10.70 14.79
C ALA A 16 -2.42 11.84 15.14
N GLU A 17 -1.22 11.81 14.59
CA GLU A 17 -0.17 12.78 14.84
C GLU A 17 0.11 13.59 13.56
N PHE A 18 0.25 14.91 13.74
CA PHE A 18 0.51 15.83 12.64
C PHE A 18 1.78 16.63 12.94
N ASN A 19 2.54 16.95 11.90
CA ASN A 19 3.70 17.84 12.03
C ASN A 19 3.28 19.32 12.15
N GLU A 20 4.28 20.21 12.28
CA GLU A 20 4.05 21.66 12.44
C GLU A 20 3.35 22.31 11.23
N THR A 21 3.32 21.66 10.09
CA THR A 21 2.64 22.10 8.86
C THR A 21 1.29 21.42 8.63
N ALA A 22 0.77 20.74 9.65
CA ALA A 22 -0.48 19.99 9.64
C ALA A 22 -0.52 18.82 8.62
N ILE A 23 0.63 18.25 8.28
CA ILE A 23 0.71 17.01 7.51
C ILE A 23 0.60 15.85 8.50
N LEU A 24 -0.26 14.88 8.21
CA LEU A 24 -0.37 13.63 8.97
C LEU A 24 0.96 12.87 8.89
N THR A 25 1.55 12.53 10.02
CA THR A 25 2.81 11.78 10.11
C THR A 25 2.63 10.38 10.67
N ARG A 26 1.54 10.15 11.40
CA ARG A 26 1.20 8.85 11.97
C ARG A 26 -0.29 8.75 12.27
N ILE A 27 -0.83 7.58 11.99
CA ILE A 27 -2.12 7.14 12.50
C ILE A 27 -1.96 5.72 13.03
N GLU A 28 -2.55 5.40 14.17
CA GLU A 28 -2.50 4.09 14.78
C GLU A 28 -3.71 3.80 15.66
N THR A 29 -4.10 2.54 15.74
CA THR A 29 -5.05 2.08 16.75
C THR A 29 -4.39 2.00 18.12
N THR A 30 -5.16 2.20 19.17
CA THR A 30 -4.76 2.07 20.57
C THR A 30 -5.79 1.23 21.32
N ALA A 31 -5.42 0.69 22.48
CA ALA A 31 -6.31 -0.19 23.25
C ALA A 31 -6.85 -1.39 22.43
N PRO A 32 -6.00 -2.26 21.90
CA PRO A 32 -6.29 -3.21 20.81
C PRO A 32 -7.33 -4.31 21.14
N THR A 33 -7.85 -4.34 22.36
CA THR A 33 -8.89 -5.29 22.80
C THR A 33 -10.16 -4.56 23.26
N ILE A 34 -10.28 -3.28 22.91
CA ILE A 34 -11.43 -2.43 23.30
C ILE A 34 -11.95 -1.77 22.04
N GLY A 35 -13.10 -2.21 21.60
CA GLY A 35 -13.77 -1.72 20.41
C GLY A 35 -15.04 -2.49 20.15
N GLY A 36 -15.47 -2.52 18.93
CA GLY A 36 -16.65 -3.25 18.49
C GLY A 36 -16.87 -3.08 16.99
N SER A 37 -17.72 -3.93 16.44
CA SER A 37 -17.97 -3.99 14.99
C SER A 37 -18.49 -2.67 14.43
N ASP A 38 -17.79 -2.13 13.47
CA ASP A 38 -18.08 -0.86 12.81
C ASP A 38 -18.57 -1.03 11.36
N THR A 39 -19.28 -0.05 10.87
CA THR A 39 -19.57 0.10 9.44
C THR A 39 -19.07 1.46 9.00
N ILE A 40 -17.96 1.44 8.25
CA ILE A 40 -17.24 2.64 7.81
C ILE A 40 -17.49 2.84 6.32
N SER A 41 -17.82 4.06 5.92
CA SER A 41 -17.92 4.44 4.51
C SER A 41 -17.30 5.81 4.34
N THR A 42 -16.23 5.92 3.54
CA THR A 42 -15.52 7.18 3.31
C THR A 42 -15.91 7.83 2.00
N GLY A 43 -16.16 7.08 0.96
CA GLY A 43 -16.64 7.61 -0.32
C GLY A 43 -15.48 7.89 -1.28
N GLN A 44 -15.48 9.04 -1.94
CA GLN A 44 -14.48 9.40 -2.94
C GLN A 44 -13.29 10.12 -2.31
N GLY A 45 -12.09 9.76 -2.70
CA GLY A 45 -10.84 10.39 -2.25
C GLY A 45 -9.82 9.36 -1.80
N THR A 46 -8.60 9.80 -1.58
CA THR A 46 -7.54 8.92 -1.07
C THR A 46 -7.67 8.79 0.45
N ASP A 47 -8.27 7.70 0.88
CA ASP A 47 -8.67 7.52 2.27
C ASP A 47 -7.70 6.65 3.08
N ILE A 48 -7.71 6.85 4.39
CA ILE A 48 -6.97 6.02 5.34
C ILE A 48 -7.94 5.52 6.39
N VAL A 49 -8.12 4.19 6.47
CA VAL A 49 -9.04 3.56 7.40
C VAL A 49 -8.32 2.51 8.24
N LEU A 50 -8.50 2.57 9.54
CA LEU A 50 -8.16 1.52 10.49
C LEU A 50 -9.46 1.08 11.17
N GLY A 51 -9.92 -0.15 10.93
CA GLY A 51 -11.13 -0.70 11.54
C GLY A 51 -10.97 -0.81 13.06
N GLY A 52 -10.14 -1.71 13.51
CA GLY A 52 -9.77 -1.79 14.91
C GLY A 52 -9.98 -3.17 15.51
N TYR A 53 -10.77 -3.28 16.56
CA TYR A 53 -11.06 -4.52 17.25
C TYR A 53 -12.46 -5.02 16.89
N ASP A 54 -12.61 -6.34 16.70
CA ASP A 54 -13.85 -6.99 16.29
C ASP A 54 -14.12 -6.86 14.76
N THR A 55 -15.23 -7.36 14.29
CA THR A 55 -15.61 -7.48 12.87
C THR A 55 -16.07 -6.15 12.26
N ASP A 56 -15.42 -5.70 11.23
CA ASP A 56 -15.71 -4.43 10.57
C ASP A 56 -16.19 -4.61 9.11
N THR A 57 -16.95 -3.65 8.62
CA THR A 57 -17.34 -3.53 7.22
C THR A 57 -16.89 -2.17 6.71
N ILE A 58 -15.93 -2.18 5.79
CA ILE A 58 -15.24 -0.97 5.32
C ILE A 58 -15.48 -0.79 3.82
N HIS A 59 -16.03 0.37 3.44
CA HIS A 59 -16.17 0.79 2.05
C HIS A 59 -15.47 2.13 1.85
N THR A 60 -14.49 2.19 0.97
CA THR A 60 -13.80 3.45 0.66
C THR A 60 -14.19 4.03 -0.70
N TYR A 61 -15.15 3.45 -1.40
CA TYR A 61 -15.74 4.00 -2.62
C TYR A 61 -17.25 4.27 -2.47
N ASP A 62 -17.82 5.09 -3.36
CA ASP A 62 -19.27 5.38 -3.36
C ASP A 62 -20.09 4.18 -3.85
N THR A 63 -20.61 3.41 -2.90
CA THR A 63 -21.46 2.23 -3.18
C THR A 63 -22.78 2.55 -3.87
N SER A 64 -23.21 3.82 -3.86
CA SER A 64 -24.43 4.26 -4.56
C SER A 64 -24.25 4.36 -6.07
N ASN A 65 -23.00 4.41 -6.53
CA ASN A 65 -22.63 4.59 -7.92
C ASN A 65 -21.74 3.46 -8.47
N THR A 66 -22.19 2.22 -8.38
CA THR A 66 -21.47 1.02 -8.86
C THR A 66 -21.14 1.03 -10.37
N SER A 67 -21.59 2.05 -11.10
CA SER A 67 -21.26 2.26 -12.51
C SER A 67 -20.17 3.32 -12.73
N ASP A 68 -19.70 3.98 -11.68
CA ASP A 68 -18.62 4.96 -11.77
C ASP A 68 -17.27 4.26 -11.84
N SER A 69 -16.85 3.94 -13.05
CA SER A 69 -15.52 3.43 -13.34
C SER A 69 -14.45 4.52 -13.33
N THR A 70 -14.77 5.72 -12.82
CA THR A 70 -13.87 6.88 -12.85
C THR A 70 -13.19 7.14 -11.51
N GLU A 71 -13.66 6.52 -10.44
CA GLU A 71 -12.93 6.53 -9.17
C GLU A 71 -11.68 5.67 -9.32
N ASN A 72 -10.54 6.29 -9.12
CA ASN A 72 -9.22 5.67 -9.20
C ASN A 72 -8.38 6.24 -8.07
N ASP A 73 -8.94 6.13 -6.87
CA ASP A 73 -8.37 6.65 -5.63
C ASP A 73 -7.45 5.58 -5.03
N SER A 74 -6.46 5.98 -4.27
CA SER A 74 -5.47 5.04 -3.72
C SER A 74 -5.59 4.98 -2.21
N ASP A 75 -6.39 4.04 -1.73
CA ASP A 75 -6.77 3.92 -0.34
C ASP A 75 -5.78 3.10 0.50
N LYS A 76 -5.81 3.31 1.79
CA LYS A 76 -5.01 2.56 2.75
C LYS A 76 -5.92 2.03 3.84
N VAL A 77 -6.15 0.72 3.83
CA VAL A 77 -7.10 0.09 4.73
C VAL A 77 -6.46 -1.03 5.53
N ILE A 78 -6.60 -0.97 6.84
CA ILE A 78 -6.31 -2.07 7.74
C ILE A 78 -7.63 -2.46 8.40
N GLY A 79 -8.07 -3.71 8.25
CA GLY A 79 -9.29 -4.22 8.86
C GLY A 79 -9.20 -4.12 10.37
N ASP A 80 -8.20 -4.67 10.93
CA ASP A 80 -7.93 -4.74 12.36
C ASP A 80 -7.06 -3.61 12.91
N ASN A 81 -6.33 -3.95 13.97
CA ASN A 81 -5.39 -3.06 14.63
C ASN A 81 -4.17 -2.77 13.76
N GLY A 82 -3.85 -1.51 13.58
CA GLY A 82 -2.78 -1.14 12.69
C GLY A 82 -2.14 0.21 12.92
N LYS A 83 -1.16 0.47 12.05
CA LYS A 83 -0.40 1.71 12.05
C LYS A 83 0.01 2.08 10.64
N VAL A 84 -0.19 3.34 10.28
CA VAL A 84 0.39 3.92 9.06
C VAL A 84 1.26 5.12 9.45
N THR A 85 2.47 5.20 8.92
CA THR A 85 3.39 6.32 9.13
C THR A 85 3.79 6.96 7.82
N PHE A 86 4.04 8.25 7.87
CA PHE A 86 4.35 9.08 6.73
C PHE A 86 5.62 9.88 6.98
N GLU A 87 6.33 10.22 5.91
CA GLU A 87 7.39 11.20 5.90
C GLU A 87 6.84 12.63 6.11
N ASN A 88 7.72 13.59 6.31
CA ASN A 88 7.30 14.98 6.55
C ASN A 88 6.62 15.66 5.34
N ASP A 89 6.76 15.10 4.17
CA ASP A 89 6.11 15.56 2.93
C ASP A 89 4.76 14.88 2.66
N GLY A 90 4.35 13.91 3.52
CA GLY A 90 3.11 13.17 3.40
C GLY A 90 3.24 11.86 2.61
N SER A 91 4.41 11.52 2.08
CA SER A 91 4.62 10.22 1.45
C SER A 91 4.59 9.10 2.49
N ILE A 92 3.96 7.97 2.14
CA ILE A 92 3.88 6.81 3.04
C ILE A 92 5.27 6.21 3.28
N SER A 93 5.56 5.83 4.52
CA SER A 93 6.82 5.16 4.89
C SER A 93 6.61 3.76 5.42
N VAL A 94 5.58 3.54 6.23
CA VAL A 94 5.23 2.22 6.78
C VAL A 94 3.72 2.07 6.82
N PHE A 95 3.25 0.90 6.39
CA PHE A 95 1.90 0.41 6.57
C PHE A 95 1.99 -0.96 7.25
N ALA A 96 1.38 -1.13 8.41
CA ALA A 96 1.56 -2.36 9.19
C ALA A 96 0.37 -2.66 10.09
N THR A 97 0.00 -3.94 10.17
CA THR A 97 -0.87 -4.43 11.24
C THR A 97 -0.11 -4.44 12.56
N THR A 98 -0.82 -4.40 13.67
CA THR A 98 -0.27 -4.45 15.03
C THR A 98 -1.14 -5.34 15.92
N ASN A 99 -0.54 -5.85 16.99
CA ASN A 99 -1.28 -6.65 17.99
C ASN A 99 -1.96 -7.92 17.42
N ALA A 100 -1.27 -8.65 16.55
CA ALA A 100 -1.74 -9.93 16.04
C ALA A 100 -2.34 -10.84 17.14
N GLY A 101 -3.44 -11.51 16.82
CA GLY A 101 -4.24 -12.27 17.77
C GLY A 101 -5.31 -11.45 18.50
N THR A 102 -5.58 -10.24 18.03
CA THR A 102 -6.59 -9.33 18.62
C THR A 102 -7.53 -8.73 17.57
N GLY A 103 -7.83 -9.46 16.53
CA GLY A 103 -8.73 -9.05 15.46
C GLY A 103 -9.83 -10.08 15.19
N ALA A 104 -10.55 -9.89 14.12
CA ALA A 104 -11.65 -10.74 13.68
C ALA A 104 -11.88 -10.60 12.16
N LYS A 105 -12.84 -11.36 11.63
CA LYS A 105 -13.21 -11.27 10.21
C LYS A 105 -13.70 -9.88 9.81
N ASP A 106 -13.11 -9.33 8.76
CA ASP A 106 -13.51 -8.07 8.15
C ASP A 106 -14.03 -8.22 6.72
N GLU A 107 -14.81 -7.25 6.28
CA GLU A 107 -15.26 -7.10 4.90
C GLU A 107 -14.75 -5.75 4.37
N ILE A 108 -13.80 -5.78 3.42
CA ILE A 108 -13.10 -4.60 2.92
C ILE A 108 -13.35 -4.42 1.42
N TYR A 109 -13.81 -3.24 1.04
CA TYR A 109 -14.15 -2.88 -0.33
C TYR A 109 -13.54 -1.50 -0.66
N THR A 110 -12.46 -1.47 -1.45
CA THR A 110 -11.76 -0.21 -1.74
C THR A 110 -12.09 0.40 -3.11
N GLY A 111 -12.66 -0.36 -4.01
CA GLY A 111 -13.03 0.17 -5.31
C GLY A 111 -11.93 0.02 -6.35
N ASN A 112 -11.83 0.98 -7.28
CA ASN A 112 -10.72 0.99 -8.23
C ASN A 112 -9.65 1.96 -7.75
N GLY A 113 -8.40 1.61 -7.97
CA GLY A 113 -7.28 2.46 -7.56
C GLY A 113 -6.11 1.61 -7.10
N GLY A 114 -4.97 2.21 -6.85
CA GLY A 114 -3.82 1.46 -6.34
C GLY A 114 -3.84 1.40 -4.82
N ASP A 115 -4.52 0.41 -4.29
CA ASP A 115 -4.84 0.31 -2.88
C ASP A 115 -3.77 -0.45 -2.07
N ILE A 116 -3.69 -0.12 -0.78
CA ILE A 116 -2.83 -0.84 0.16
C ILE A 116 -3.72 -1.38 1.27
N ILE A 117 -3.87 -2.70 1.34
CA ILE A 117 -4.83 -3.35 2.22
C ILE A 117 -4.15 -4.40 3.09
N ALA A 118 -4.56 -4.50 4.33
CA ALA A 118 -4.32 -5.64 5.20
C ALA A 118 -5.62 -6.03 5.89
N GLY A 119 -6.04 -7.30 5.77
CA GLY A 119 -7.14 -7.85 6.54
C GLY A 119 -6.80 -7.84 8.02
N GLY A 120 -5.87 -8.65 8.42
CA GLY A 120 -5.41 -8.74 9.81
C GLY A 120 -5.62 -10.14 10.40
N ASP A 121 -6.28 -10.24 11.51
CA ASP A 121 -6.67 -11.53 12.11
C ASP A 121 -8.08 -11.88 11.66
N GLY A 122 -8.29 -12.98 10.97
CA GLY A 122 -9.66 -13.39 10.64
C GLY A 122 -9.77 -14.23 9.38
N ASP A 123 -11.00 -14.50 8.97
CA ASP A 123 -11.33 -15.01 7.63
C ASP A 123 -11.84 -13.82 6.81
N ASP A 124 -10.94 -13.01 6.27
CA ASP A 124 -11.26 -11.71 5.70
C ASP A 124 -11.80 -11.80 4.26
N GLU A 125 -12.69 -10.89 3.91
CA GLU A 125 -13.19 -10.72 2.54
C GLU A 125 -12.69 -9.38 1.99
N ILE A 126 -11.73 -9.41 1.06
CA ILE A 126 -11.05 -8.23 0.52
C ILE A 126 -11.34 -8.08 -0.97
N TYR A 127 -11.91 -6.95 -1.34
CA TYR A 127 -12.19 -6.56 -2.71
C TYR A 127 -11.52 -5.22 -3.03
N ALA A 128 -10.31 -5.28 -3.60
CA ALA A 128 -9.60 -4.11 -4.13
C ALA A 128 -10.08 -3.82 -5.56
N CYS A 129 -11.39 -3.67 -5.71
CA CYS A 129 -12.04 -3.42 -6.99
C CYS A 129 -13.52 -3.07 -6.78
N VAL A 130 -14.14 -2.40 -7.70
CA VAL A 130 -15.59 -2.26 -7.70
C VAL A 130 -16.26 -3.59 -8.01
N ILE A 131 -17.06 -4.10 -7.08
CA ILE A 131 -17.74 -5.38 -7.25
C ILE A 131 -18.98 -5.26 -8.13
N SER A 132 -19.17 -6.24 -9.00
CA SER A 132 -20.38 -6.44 -9.74
C SER A 132 -21.44 -7.15 -8.89
N SER A 133 -22.66 -7.28 -9.40
CA SER A 133 -23.78 -7.95 -8.72
C SER A 133 -23.56 -9.43 -8.35
N SER A 134 -22.41 -10.00 -8.68
CA SER A 134 -22.06 -11.42 -8.47
C SER A 134 -20.82 -11.63 -7.58
N SER A 135 -20.46 -10.64 -6.77
CA SER A 135 -19.25 -10.69 -5.91
C SER A 135 -17.94 -10.94 -6.69
N THR A 136 -17.89 -10.44 -7.91
CA THR A 136 -16.68 -10.45 -8.75
C THR A 136 -16.33 -9.04 -9.16
N CYS A 137 -15.06 -8.76 -9.33
CA CYS A 137 -14.59 -7.48 -9.83
C CYS A 137 -15.21 -7.14 -11.17
N ASN A 138 -15.55 -5.88 -11.40
CA ASN A 138 -16.16 -5.42 -12.64
C ASN A 138 -15.17 -5.34 -13.82
N GLY A 139 -13.88 -5.57 -13.60
CA GLY A 139 -12.79 -5.57 -14.59
C GLY A 139 -12.39 -4.18 -15.08
N ASN A 140 -12.80 -3.12 -14.42
CA ASN A 140 -12.43 -1.74 -14.75
C ASN A 140 -11.17 -1.27 -14.04
N ASP A 141 -10.82 -1.88 -12.94
CA ASP A 141 -9.57 -1.61 -12.25
C ASP A 141 -8.37 -2.01 -13.13
N GLN A 142 -7.37 -1.18 -13.18
CA GLN A 142 -6.12 -1.37 -13.92
C GLN A 142 -4.92 -0.90 -13.10
N SER A 143 -5.14 -0.60 -11.83
CA SER A 143 -4.13 -0.08 -10.92
C SER A 143 -3.46 -1.22 -10.17
N ARG A 144 -2.32 -0.95 -9.58
CA ARG A 144 -1.60 -1.92 -8.77
C ARG A 144 -2.10 -1.90 -7.34
N ASP A 145 -2.56 -3.02 -6.85
CA ASP A 145 -2.89 -3.23 -5.45
C ASP A 145 -1.78 -3.94 -4.67
N ILE A 146 -1.71 -3.67 -3.38
CA ILE A 146 -0.79 -4.30 -2.44
C ILE A 146 -1.64 -4.86 -1.30
N VAL A 147 -1.81 -6.19 -1.26
CA VAL A 147 -2.75 -6.83 -0.35
C VAL A 147 -2.08 -7.88 0.52
N LEU A 148 -2.26 -7.74 1.84
CA LEU A 148 -2.06 -8.79 2.84
C LEU A 148 -3.42 -9.34 3.25
N GLY A 149 -3.63 -10.66 3.18
CA GLY A 149 -4.78 -11.28 3.81
C GLY A 149 -4.69 -11.12 5.32
N ASP A 150 -3.66 -11.66 5.89
CA ASP A 150 -3.37 -11.63 7.32
C ASP A 150 -2.48 -10.45 7.77
N ASN A 151 -1.78 -10.66 8.87
CA ASN A 151 -0.89 -9.69 9.49
C ASN A 151 0.43 -9.49 8.74
N GLY A 152 0.87 -8.26 8.64
CA GLY A 152 2.16 -7.96 8.03
C GLY A 152 2.50 -6.50 7.92
N GLN A 153 3.47 -6.22 7.04
CA GLN A 153 4.00 -4.89 6.87
C GLN A 153 4.45 -4.62 5.44
N ALA A 154 4.11 -3.44 4.94
CA ALA A 154 4.71 -2.82 3.77
C ALA A 154 5.62 -1.67 4.20
N THR A 155 6.83 -1.59 3.63
CA THR A 155 7.76 -0.47 3.85
C THR A 155 8.11 0.21 2.54
N PHE A 156 8.14 1.53 2.57
CA PHE A 156 8.37 2.37 1.41
C PHE A 156 9.62 3.22 1.62
N ASP A 157 10.23 3.67 0.54
CA ASP A 157 11.29 4.65 0.62
C ASP A 157 10.74 6.09 0.75
N THR A 158 11.64 7.05 0.84
CA THR A 158 11.32 8.48 0.96
C THR A 158 10.58 9.08 -0.24
N HIS A 159 10.34 8.29 -1.29
CA HIS A 159 9.55 8.67 -2.48
C HIS A 159 8.22 7.91 -2.55
N GLY A 160 7.87 7.15 -1.49
CA GLY A 160 6.67 6.32 -1.46
C GLY A 160 6.73 5.07 -2.33
N ILE A 161 7.93 4.62 -2.72
CA ILE A 161 8.10 3.42 -3.53
C ILE A 161 8.22 2.21 -2.60
N LEU A 162 7.41 1.18 -2.83
CA LEU A 162 7.44 -0.07 -2.06
C LEU A 162 8.84 -0.71 -2.12
N ARG A 163 9.40 -1.04 -0.97
CA ARG A 163 10.70 -1.68 -0.82
C ARG A 163 10.64 -3.07 -0.25
N LYS A 164 9.72 -3.29 0.66
CA LYS A 164 9.54 -4.58 1.29
C LYS A 164 8.09 -4.79 1.63
N PHE A 165 7.64 -6.02 1.40
CA PHE A 165 6.31 -6.49 1.72
C PHE A 165 6.43 -7.87 2.37
N ILE A 166 5.98 -8.02 3.60
CA ILE A 166 6.21 -9.22 4.40
C ILE A 166 5.01 -9.52 5.30
N SER A 167 4.59 -10.78 5.36
CA SER A 167 3.71 -11.23 6.44
C SER A 167 4.48 -11.30 7.76
N SER A 168 3.87 -10.85 8.86
CA SER A 168 4.52 -10.85 10.18
C SER A 168 4.62 -12.24 10.78
N ASP A 169 3.81 -13.18 10.33
CA ASP A 169 3.77 -14.56 10.77
C ASP A 169 4.78 -15.45 10.05
N TYR A 170 5.54 -14.87 9.12
CA TYR A 170 6.61 -15.57 8.40
C TYR A 170 7.62 -16.22 9.36
N GLY A 171 7.70 -17.56 9.31
CA GLY A 171 8.53 -18.35 10.18
C GLY A 171 7.92 -18.69 11.54
N HIS A 172 6.66 -18.33 11.79
CA HIS A 172 5.93 -18.61 13.03
C HIS A 172 4.70 -19.51 12.85
N GLU A 173 4.50 -20.09 11.67
CA GLU A 173 3.32 -20.87 11.26
C GLU A 173 2.98 -21.99 12.24
N SER A 174 3.96 -22.54 12.95
CA SER A 174 3.75 -23.68 13.85
C SER A 174 3.04 -23.35 15.16
N THR A 175 2.85 -22.07 15.49
CA THR A 175 2.29 -21.64 16.77
C THR A 175 0.86 -21.17 16.71
N LEU A 176 0.36 -20.81 15.51
CA LEU A 176 -0.96 -20.21 15.30
C LEU A 176 -1.99 -21.20 14.73
N GLU A 177 -1.57 -22.34 14.22
CA GLU A 177 -2.33 -23.21 13.32
C GLU A 177 -3.47 -24.04 13.92
N ALA A 178 -3.69 -24.10 15.22
CA ALA A 178 -4.52 -25.20 15.70
C ALA A 178 -6.03 -24.94 15.70
N ASN A 179 -6.53 -23.71 15.70
CA ASN A 179 -7.96 -23.40 15.84
C ASN A 179 -8.38 -21.99 15.40
N ALA A 180 -7.56 -21.24 14.72
CA ALA A 180 -7.93 -19.90 14.27
C ALA A 180 -8.44 -19.95 12.82
N ALA A 181 -9.39 -19.12 12.50
CA ALA A 181 -9.88 -18.85 11.17
C ALA A 181 -8.98 -17.79 10.54
N TYR A 182 -8.25 -18.15 9.50
CA TYR A 182 -7.36 -17.32 8.70
C TYR A 182 -7.43 -17.79 7.25
N THR A 183 -8.65 -17.88 6.73
CA THR A 183 -8.91 -18.28 5.34
C THR A 183 -9.49 -17.07 4.62
N ASP A 184 -8.66 -16.38 3.88
CA ASP A 184 -9.05 -15.13 3.25
C ASP A 184 -9.61 -15.33 1.86
N THR A 185 -10.47 -14.40 1.46
CA THR A 185 -10.96 -14.29 0.09
C THR A 185 -10.53 -12.93 -0.46
N ILE A 186 -9.61 -12.94 -1.44
CA ILE A 186 -8.97 -11.74 -1.97
C ILE A 186 -9.24 -11.62 -3.46
N HIS A 187 -9.78 -10.47 -3.89
CA HIS A 187 -10.01 -10.10 -5.28
C HIS A 187 -9.41 -8.72 -5.56
N THR A 188 -8.46 -8.63 -6.51
CA THR A 188 -7.79 -7.35 -6.83
C THR A 188 -8.19 -6.75 -8.19
N GLY A 189 -8.82 -7.53 -9.08
CA GLY A 189 -9.35 -6.93 -10.31
C GLY A 189 -8.38 -6.93 -11.48
N GLY A 190 -7.69 -5.87 -11.73
CA GLY A 190 -6.67 -5.79 -12.77
C GLY A 190 -5.63 -4.76 -12.45
N GLY A 191 -4.43 -4.97 -12.92
CA GLY A 191 -3.22 -4.25 -12.55
C GLY A 191 -2.09 -5.24 -12.39
N ASP A 192 -0.90 -4.78 -12.06
CA ASP A 192 0.23 -5.67 -11.72
C ASP A 192 0.30 -5.78 -10.18
N ASP A 193 -0.55 -6.61 -9.61
CA ASP A 193 -0.83 -6.67 -8.18
C ASP A 193 0.22 -7.43 -7.37
N ILE A 194 0.31 -7.12 -6.09
CA ILE A 194 1.23 -7.79 -5.15
C ILE A 194 0.42 -8.30 -3.96
N ILE A 195 0.30 -9.62 -3.84
CA ILE A 195 -0.58 -10.25 -2.85
C ILE A 195 0.20 -11.26 -2.02
N ILE A 196 0.01 -11.23 -0.71
CA ILE A 196 0.40 -12.30 0.22
C ILE A 196 -0.88 -12.76 0.92
N GLY A 197 -1.30 -14.02 0.71
CA GLY A 197 -2.44 -14.62 1.39
C GLY A 197 -2.21 -14.62 2.90
N GLY A 198 -1.30 -15.42 3.36
CA GLY A 198 -0.95 -15.43 4.78
C GLY A 198 -0.93 -16.81 5.41
N ILE A 199 -1.65 -17.03 6.50
CA ILE A 199 -1.72 -18.30 7.20
C ILE A 199 -2.91 -19.11 6.66
N GLN A 200 -2.75 -20.41 6.50
CA GLN A 200 -3.75 -21.37 6.06
C GLN A 200 -4.07 -21.26 4.56
N ALA A 201 -5.30 -21.57 4.17
CA ALA A 201 -5.65 -21.78 2.77
C ALA A 201 -6.55 -20.66 2.26
N ASP A 202 -6.01 -19.80 1.41
CA ASP A 202 -6.68 -18.62 0.92
C ASP A 202 -7.28 -18.82 -0.48
N ILE A 203 -8.27 -18.01 -0.80
CA ILE A 203 -8.86 -17.90 -2.13
C ILE A 203 -8.40 -16.57 -2.71
N ILE A 204 -7.50 -16.63 -3.70
CA ILE A 204 -6.93 -15.43 -4.31
C ILE A 204 -7.29 -15.39 -5.79
N GLU A 205 -7.99 -14.34 -6.21
CA GLU A 205 -8.27 -14.01 -7.60
C GLU A 205 -7.61 -12.65 -7.92
N SER A 206 -6.38 -12.70 -8.43
CA SER A 206 -5.60 -11.50 -8.76
C SER A 206 -6.04 -10.83 -10.06
N GLY A 207 -6.80 -11.53 -10.91
CA GLY A 207 -7.43 -10.94 -12.09
C GLY A 207 -6.52 -10.81 -13.29
N ALA A 208 -6.39 -9.61 -13.84
CA ALA A 208 -5.67 -9.38 -15.10
C ALA A 208 -4.45 -8.47 -14.90
N GLY A 209 -3.29 -8.92 -15.31
CA GLY A 209 -2.02 -8.20 -15.20
C GLY A 209 -0.85 -9.14 -14.99
N ASP A 210 0.31 -8.59 -14.69
CA ASP A 210 1.51 -9.35 -14.34
C ASP A 210 1.65 -9.39 -12.80
N ASP A 211 0.85 -10.25 -12.15
CA ASP A 211 0.70 -10.29 -10.70
C ASP A 211 1.83 -11.05 -10.00
N THR A 212 2.11 -10.62 -8.77
CA THR A 212 3.01 -11.30 -7.84
C THR A 212 2.20 -11.84 -6.66
N VAL A 213 1.97 -13.15 -6.61
CA VAL A 213 1.14 -13.78 -5.58
C VAL A 213 1.95 -14.77 -4.76
N ILE A 214 1.88 -14.64 -3.45
CA ILE A 214 2.38 -15.60 -2.47
C ILE A 214 1.16 -16.10 -1.69
N GLY A 215 0.80 -17.38 -1.85
CA GLY A 215 -0.43 -17.93 -1.23
C GLY A 215 -0.32 -18.08 0.28
N ASP A 216 0.83 -18.47 0.78
CA ASP A 216 1.11 -18.60 2.21
C ASP A 216 1.93 -17.40 2.72
N ASN A 217 2.46 -17.51 3.93
CA ASN A 217 3.36 -16.51 4.50
C ASN A 217 4.60 -16.26 3.66
N GLY A 218 4.98 -15.02 3.49
CA GLY A 218 6.08 -14.68 2.60
C GLY A 218 6.74 -13.34 2.83
N ASN A 219 7.73 -13.10 1.99
CA ASN A 219 8.49 -11.86 1.95
C ASN A 219 8.81 -11.52 0.48
N ALA A 220 8.45 -10.34 0.06
CA ALA A 220 8.85 -9.76 -1.22
C ALA A 220 9.72 -8.52 -0.98
N GLU A 221 10.90 -8.49 -1.59
CA GLU A 221 11.82 -7.35 -1.51
C GLU A 221 12.03 -6.78 -2.92
N PHE A 222 11.95 -5.46 -3.02
CA PHE A 222 12.04 -4.72 -4.27
C PHE A 222 13.30 -3.87 -4.27
N ASP A 223 14.33 -4.35 -4.94
CA ASP A 223 15.58 -3.61 -5.09
C ASP A 223 15.42 -2.50 -6.13
N ILE A 224 15.84 -1.29 -5.77
CA ILE A 224 16.21 -0.32 -6.79
C ILE A 224 17.51 -0.83 -7.41
N PRO A 225 17.60 -0.96 -8.75
CA PRO A 225 18.90 -1.13 -9.38
C PRO A 225 19.84 -0.04 -8.87
N SER A 226 21.03 -0.43 -8.43
CA SER A 226 22.01 0.49 -7.80
C SER A 226 22.39 1.71 -8.66
N TRP A 227 22.10 1.65 -9.98
CA TRP A 227 22.25 2.78 -10.89
C TRP A 227 21.07 3.77 -10.87
N LEU A 228 19.91 3.39 -10.26
CA LEU A 228 18.76 4.28 -10.09
C LEU A 228 18.74 4.90 -8.69
N ASP A 229 19.48 4.35 -7.74
CA ASP A 229 19.75 4.95 -6.43
C ASP A 229 20.80 6.07 -6.59
N ILE A 230 20.45 7.04 -7.41
CA ILE A 230 21.21 8.28 -7.53
C ILE A 230 20.77 9.14 -6.35
N ASP A 231 21.45 9.00 -5.23
CA ASP A 231 21.48 10.05 -4.20
C ASP A 231 22.16 11.28 -4.82
N VAL A 232 21.36 12.07 -5.52
CA VAL A 232 21.80 13.37 -6.04
C VAL A 232 21.93 14.29 -4.84
N GLN A 233 23.03 14.16 -4.12
CA GLN A 233 23.47 15.17 -3.18
C GLN A 233 23.78 16.43 -4.00
N LEU A 234 22.81 17.33 -4.07
CA LEU A 234 22.98 18.69 -4.53
C LEU A 234 24.00 19.39 -3.63
N LYS A 235 25.27 19.13 -3.88
CA LYS A 235 26.33 19.91 -3.28
C LYS A 235 26.33 21.26 -3.99
N THR A 236 25.65 22.25 -3.41
CA THR A 236 25.82 23.63 -3.85
C THR A 236 27.29 23.98 -3.67
N PRO A 237 28.02 24.30 -4.76
CA PRO A 237 29.39 24.75 -4.63
C PRO A 237 29.41 26.09 -3.88
N SER A 238 30.31 26.20 -2.93
CA SER A 238 30.54 27.41 -2.16
C SER A 238 31.17 28.56 -2.96
N ASP A 239 31.34 28.40 -4.26
CA ASP A 239 32.06 29.32 -5.12
C ASP A 239 31.24 29.99 -6.24
N GLY A 240 29.90 29.75 -6.24
CA GLY A 240 28.98 30.52 -7.09
C GLY A 240 29.10 30.27 -8.60
N LEU A 241 29.64 29.14 -9.03
CA LEU A 241 30.01 28.87 -10.42
C LEU A 241 28.95 28.07 -11.22
N PHE A 242 27.69 27.99 -10.80
CA PHE A 242 26.63 27.39 -11.61
C PHE A 242 25.67 28.44 -12.14
N THR A 243 25.66 28.59 -13.42
CA THR A 243 24.64 29.33 -14.17
C THR A 243 23.57 28.34 -14.67
N SER A 244 22.36 28.80 -14.91
CA SER A 244 21.12 28.06 -15.12
C SER A 244 21.04 27.07 -16.32
N ALA A 245 22.16 26.55 -16.78
CA ALA A 245 22.25 25.62 -17.92
C ALA A 245 23.14 24.41 -17.66
N ASP A 246 23.49 24.11 -16.40
CA ASP A 246 24.67 23.32 -16.13
C ASP A 246 24.40 21.89 -15.70
N GLU A 247 25.09 21.15 -16.14
CA GLU A 247 25.76 19.87 -16.40
C GLU A 247 26.05 19.04 -15.15
N TRP A 248 25.60 17.78 -15.17
CA TRP A 248 25.80 16.80 -14.09
C TRP A 248 26.49 15.55 -14.64
N SER A 249 27.41 14.96 -13.92
CA SER A 249 27.98 13.69 -14.30
C SER A 249 28.45 12.83 -13.15
N ILE A 250 28.15 11.55 -13.22
CA ILE A 250 28.70 10.51 -12.35
C ILE A 250 29.33 9.45 -13.24
N ALA A 251 30.63 9.16 -13.08
CA ALA A 251 31.28 8.06 -13.73
C ALA A 251 31.25 6.81 -12.87
N ALA A 252 31.23 5.63 -13.49
CA ALA A 252 31.16 4.32 -12.82
C ALA A 252 32.33 4.00 -11.86
N ASP A 253 33.32 4.86 -11.77
CA ASP A 253 34.48 4.75 -10.86
C ASP A 253 34.43 5.73 -9.68
N GLY A 254 33.27 6.42 -9.48
CA GLY A 254 33.06 7.39 -8.42
C GLY A 254 33.64 8.77 -8.70
N ASN A 255 34.12 9.04 -9.90
CA ASN A 255 34.56 10.35 -10.34
C ASN A 255 33.42 11.10 -11.03
N LEU A 256 33.22 12.36 -10.66
CA LEU A 256 32.23 13.23 -11.23
C LEU A 256 32.68 13.65 -12.65
N THR A 257 31.92 13.25 -13.66
CA THR A 257 32.04 13.73 -15.04
C THR A 257 30.74 14.43 -15.44
N VAL A 258 30.80 15.51 -16.16
CA VAL A 258 29.70 16.44 -16.40
C VAL A 258 28.79 16.01 -17.55
N PHE A 259 27.46 15.93 -17.34
CA PHE A 259 26.45 15.71 -18.40
C PHE A 259 25.47 16.90 -18.43
N THR A 260 24.95 17.22 -19.59
CA THR A 260 23.83 18.16 -19.68
C THR A 260 22.50 17.43 -19.39
N PHE A 261 21.54 18.12 -18.81
CA PHE A 261 20.20 17.59 -18.56
C PHE A 261 19.55 17.00 -19.82
N ASN A 262 19.91 17.52 -21.00
CA ASN A 262 19.45 17.01 -22.29
C ASN A 262 20.08 15.67 -22.70
N ASP A 263 21.21 15.28 -22.13
CA ASP A 263 21.89 14.01 -22.42
C ASP A 263 21.38 12.88 -21.51
N ILE A 264 20.92 13.21 -20.31
CA ILE A 264 20.42 12.26 -19.32
C ILE A 264 19.01 11.75 -19.70
N LEU A 265 18.12 12.63 -20.13
CA LEU A 265 16.72 12.27 -20.43
C LEU A 265 16.56 11.17 -21.50
N PRO A 266 17.30 11.22 -22.63
CA PRO A 266 17.26 10.15 -23.63
C PRO A 266 17.92 8.83 -23.17
N ALA A 267 18.87 8.89 -22.22
CA ALA A 267 19.47 7.69 -21.65
C ALA A 267 18.51 7.00 -20.68
N ILE A 268 17.88 7.73 -19.78
CA ILE A 268 16.84 7.22 -18.87
C ILE A 268 15.67 6.63 -19.66
N HIS A 269 15.18 7.31 -20.71
CA HIS A 269 14.11 6.77 -21.56
C HIS A 269 14.51 5.51 -22.32
N ARG A 270 15.78 5.35 -22.71
CA ARG A 270 16.26 4.15 -23.38
C ARG A 270 16.36 2.95 -22.43
N GLU A 271 16.87 3.17 -21.25
CA GLU A 271 17.02 2.11 -20.23
C GLU A 271 15.67 1.67 -19.68
N MET A 272 14.75 2.60 -19.42
CA MET A 272 13.37 2.26 -19.06
C MET A 272 12.66 1.47 -20.17
N ALA A 273 12.85 1.84 -21.43
CA ALA A 273 12.29 1.11 -22.57
C ALA A 273 12.97 -0.26 -22.82
N GLN A 274 14.17 -0.48 -22.31
CA GLN A 274 14.88 -1.76 -22.37
C GLN A 274 14.43 -2.69 -21.23
N SER A 275 14.28 -2.15 -20.04
CA SER A 275 13.76 -2.88 -18.85
C SER A 275 12.31 -3.35 -18.98
N ILE A 276 11.52 -2.72 -19.86
CA ILE A 276 10.14 -3.14 -20.19
C ILE A 276 10.10 -4.26 -21.24
N ARG A 277 11.24 -4.61 -21.87
CA ARG A 277 11.31 -5.59 -22.97
C ARG A 277 11.99 -6.89 -22.60
N ASP A 278 12.66 -6.95 -21.48
CA ASP A 278 13.35 -8.12 -20.93
C ASP A 278 12.55 -8.72 -19.78
#